data_48462da5704d2490a20bb3f84a47db36
#
_entry.id   48462da5704d2490a20bb3f84a47db36
#
_cell.length_a   1.000
_cell.length_b   1.000
_cell.length_c   1.000
_cell.angle_alpha   90.00
_cell.angle_beta   90.00
_cell.angle_gamma   90.00
#
_symmetry.space_group_name_H-M   'P 1'
#
loop_
_entity.id
_entity.type
_entity.pdbx_description
1 polymer ?
#
loop_
_entity_poly.entity_id
_entity_poly.type
_entity_poly.pdbx_seq_one_letter_code
_entity_poly.pdbx_strand_id
1 'polypeptide(L)'
;MGDKAVTCTEFQDDVRTHELTPAGPIPTAFDPNGVYPYVSYVATAPQSVLKTYWFIAVENERLRVVICPDLGGKVVSIVHKGSGKEVLYNPGVIKPVRILPRFAFVPGGIAVSFPISHSPTQNEPVLARIDRTPSRVYVTCGERELRFGMHWSVEYSLGAGDDFLTQRAVFHNPGRAAYPWMSWSNAAVPSAPDTEFHFPDGEVLRHSSALKSIDWKRSGGGPRRESDIAEMTGFFWKKKDVNAFGVFTASLGSGLYHVADVTVAPGMKLWSYGVGEDSAWATLGAAHRQPYVEIQGGPLDDQATKLMLEPNETRSHVEFWIPTDQPRDIYALTVATVALRPISDVPRFGWARESDVQVWTDLLSAHKTKGRLPDPPDPDDLLWAPSGMEGLAAAFEWAIASAPHTAVDRWRFHYGAWLAGRGQREDATRVLSPSKLGVAQALLARLLRLDGDVEGARRAFGSIRDATLQSHPQIVAERDDLLRRAGHATIPERERWLNEADPSEDERVVERRVQLLIDKGELRKAKELLLSVPFQKIHQRYVRTMLWNELCEKLHEPCAPVPPELGEDRLAVFGAYREFE
;
A
#
# COMPACT_ATOMS: atom_id res chain seq x y z
N MET A 1 -46.29 -1.48 14.63
CA MET A 1 -44.82 -1.42 14.64
C MET A 1 -44.44 -0.88 13.26
N GLY A 2 -43.96 0.37 13.18
CA GLY A 2 -43.55 0.91 11.89
C GLY A 2 -42.45 0.03 11.32
N ASP A 3 -42.48 -0.22 10.00
CA ASP A 3 -41.44 -0.97 9.30
C ASP A 3 -40.11 -0.28 9.59
N LYS A 4 -39.22 -0.99 10.29
CA LYS A 4 -37.86 -0.54 10.51
C LYS A 4 -37.19 -0.43 9.13
N ALA A 5 -36.85 0.76 8.71
CA ALA A 5 -36.27 1.00 7.39
C ALA A 5 -34.75 1.09 7.47
N VAL A 6 -34.07 0.54 6.48
CA VAL A 6 -32.67 0.86 6.20
C VAL A 6 -32.63 1.85 5.05
N THR A 7 -31.85 2.92 5.19
CA THR A 7 -31.72 3.98 4.19
C THR A 7 -30.33 4.00 3.61
N CYS A 8 -30.20 4.55 2.39
CA CYS A 8 -28.92 4.73 1.74
C CYS A 8 -28.91 6.08 1.02
N THR A 9 -27.91 6.89 1.31
CA THR A 9 -27.72 8.24 0.76
C THR A 9 -26.32 8.37 0.19
N GLU A 10 -26.23 8.93 -0.99
CA GLU A 10 -24.98 9.32 -1.61
C GLU A 10 -24.73 10.81 -1.41
N PHE A 11 -23.48 11.19 -1.14
CA PHE A 11 -23.10 12.60 -0.99
C PHE A 11 -21.63 12.81 -1.35
N GLN A 12 -21.27 14.05 -1.57
CA GLN A 12 -19.89 14.47 -1.73
C GLN A 12 -19.49 15.37 -0.58
N ASP A 13 -18.22 15.28 -0.18
CA ASP A 13 -17.66 16.14 0.85
C ASP A 13 -16.18 16.43 0.55
N ASP A 14 -15.73 17.61 0.96
CA ASP A 14 -14.37 18.05 0.78
C ASP A 14 -13.50 17.65 1.97
N VAL A 15 -12.48 16.84 1.71
CA VAL A 15 -11.56 16.35 2.74
C VAL A 15 -10.15 16.87 2.48
N ARG A 16 -9.50 17.34 3.54
CA ARG A 16 -8.08 17.72 3.47
C ARG A 16 -7.25 16.50 3.09
N THR A 17 -6.51 16.61 1.98
CA THR A 17 -5.76 15.51 1.39
C THR A 17 -4.33 15.94 1.10
N HIS A 18 -3.37 15.13 1.53
CA HIS A 18 -1.97 15.28 1.16
C HIS A 18 -1.72 14.48 -0.12
N GLU A 19 -1.30 15.15 -1.17
CA GLU A 19 -1.04 14.52 -2.46
C GLU A 19 0.21 13.67 -2.44
N LEU A 20 0.21 12.64 -3.28
CA LEU A 20 1.36 11.77 -3.49
C LEU A 20 2.21 12.27 -4.65
N THR A 21 3.53 12.27 -4.47
CA THR A 21 4.49 12.61 -5.51
C THR A 21 4.97 11.33 -6.20
N PRO A 22 4.75 11.16 -7.51
CA PRO A 22 5.25 10.02 -8.25
C PRO A 22 6.78 9.88 -8.19
N ALA A 23 7.27 8.65 -8.24
CA ALA A 23 8.71 8.35 -8.21
C ALA A 23 9.44 8.89 -9.45
N GLY A 24 8.78 8.85 -10.60
CA GLY A 24 9.31 9.28 -11.89
C GLY A 24 8.87 8.34 -13.01
N PRO A 25 9.38 8.58 -14.23
CA PRO A 25 8.94 7.88 -15.44
C PRO A 25 9.49 6.45 -15.56
N ILE A 26 10.24 5.95 -14.58
CA ILE A 26 10.77 4.59 -14.60
C ILE A 26 9.96 3.74 -13.62
N PRO A 27 9.20 2.75 -14.11
CA PRO A 27 8.34 1.95 -13.24
C PRO A 27 9.14 1.06 -12.29
N THR A 28 8.57 0.74 -11.14
CA THR A 28 9.08 -0.26 -10.20
C THR A 28 8.72 -1.66 -10.70
N ALA A 29 9.33 -2.05 -11.83
CA ALA A 29 8.99 -3.29 -12.55
C ALA A 29 9.73 -4.54 -12.03
N PHE A 30 10.65 -4.39 -11.10
CA PHE A 30 11.50 -5.47 -10.56
C PHE A 30 11.14 -5.87 -9.14
N ASP A 31 10.16 -5.23 -8.53
CA ASP A 31 9.77 -5.48 -7.15
C ASP A 31 9.04 -6.81 -7.03
N PRO A 32 9.58 -7.77 -6.27
CA PRO A 32 8.94 -9.07 -6.03
C PRO A 32 7.62 -8.92 -5.26
N ASN A 33 7.41 -7.82 -4.51
CA ASN A 33 6.17 -7.53 -3.83
C ASN A 33 5.07 -7.00 -4.75
N GLY A 34 5.41 -6.74 -6.01
CA GLY A 34 4.42 -6.63 -7.04
C GLY A 34 3.74 -5.29 -7.20
N VAL A 35 4.50 -4.24 -7.17
CA VAL A 35 3.97 -2.89 -7.41
C VAL A 35 3.56 -2.67 -8.86
N TYR A 36 4.37 -3.13 -9.84
CA TYR A 36 4.04 -2.98 -11.25
C TYR A 36 2.69 -3.69 -11.59
N PRO A 37 1.79 -3.10 -12.34
CA PRO A 37 1.91 -1.87 -13.14
C PRO A 37 1.38 -0.59 -12.45
N TYR A 38 1.29 -0.59 -11.14
CA TYR A 38 0.86 0.60 -10.42
C TYR A 38 1.98 1.65 -10.33
N VAL A 39 1.60 2.92 -10.27
CA VAL A 39 2.56 4.03 -10.09
C VAL A 39 3.18 3.95 -8.70
N SER A 40 4.48 4.07 -8.61
CA SER A 40 5.22 4.20 -7.34
C SER A 40 5.31 5.67 -6.93
N TYR A 41 5.34 5.92 -5.63
CA TYR A 41 5.40 7.27 -5.08
C TYR A 41 6.62 7.43 -4.17
N VAL A 42 7.20 8.61 -4.13
CA VAL A 42 8.37 8.92 -3.32
C VAL A 42 8.05 9.75 -2.09
N ALA A 43 6.94 10.48 -2.09
CA ALA A 43 6.60 11.35 -1.00
C ALA A 43 5.09 11.57 -0.89
N THR A 44 4.70 12.03 0.29
CA THR A 44 3.41 12.68 0.56
C THR A 44 3.67 14.16 0.73
N ALA A 45 2.91 15.02 0.04
CA ALA A 45 3.06 16.46 0.13
C ALA A 45 2.93 16.94 1.58
N PRO A 46 3.77 17.87 2.05
CA PRO A 46 3.69 18.36 3.43
C PRO A 46 2.43 19.20 3.69
N GLN A 47 1.90 19.88 2.67
CA GLN A 47 0.66 20.66 2.75
C GLN A 47 -0.50 19.85 2.20
N SER A 48 -1.66 19.97 2.85
CA SER A 48 -2.91 19.40 2.36
C SER A 48 -3.67 20.37 1.48
N VAL A 49 -4.38 19.83 0.48
CA VAL A 49 -5.38 20.54 -0.32
C VAL A 49 -6.78 19.99 0.00
N LEU A 50 -7.82 20.76 -0.30
CA LEU A 50 -9.19 20.22 -0.26
C LEU A 50 -9.42 19.42 -1.54
N LYS A 51 -9.89 18.19 -1.39
CA LYS A 51 -10.27 17.31 -2.48
C LYS A 51 -11.65 16.74 -2.20
N THR A 52 -12.52 16.81 -3.18
CA THR A 52 -13.87 16.26 -3.11
C THR A 52 -13.85 14.74 -3.24
N TYR A 53 -14.53 14.05 -2.34
CA TYR A 53 -14.70 12.60 -2.32
C TYR A 53 -16.17 12.21 -2.37
N TRP A 54 -16.46 11.09 -2.99
CA TRP A 54 -17.77 10.48 -3.01
C TRP A 54 -17.94 9.50 -1.86
N PHE A 55 -19.05 9.66 -1.14
CA PHE A 55 -19.41 8.84 0.02
C PHE A 55 -20.79 8.21 -0.14
N ILE A 56 -20.95 7.01 0.41
CA ILE A 56 -22.21 6.28 0.48
C ILE A 56 -22.49 6.00 1.95
N ALA A 57 -23.56 6.60 2.50
CA ALA A 57 -24.03 6.34 3.85
C ALA A 57 -25.15 5.33 3.83
N VAL A 58 -25.01 4.25 4.61
CA VAL A 58 -26.07 3.26 4.86
C VAL A 58 -26.44 3.33 6.33
N GLU A 59 -27.73 3.42 6.63
CA GLU A 59 -28.19 3.75 7.95
C GLU A 59 -29.48 3.01 8.31
N ASN A 60 -29.51 2.45 9.52
CA ASN A 60 -30.71 1.94 10.17
C ASN A 60 -30.93 2.63 11.53
N GLU A 61 -31.81 2.11 12.39
CA GLU A 61 -32.04 2.70 13.72
C GLU A 61 -30.85 2.59 14.68
N ARG A 62 -29.89 1.66 14.44
CA ARG A 62 -28.78 1.34 15.34
C ARG A 62 -27.43 1.84 14.86
N LEU A 63 -27.20 1.80 13.56
CA LEU A 63 -25.91 2.11 12.94
C LEU A 63 -26.06 3.11 11.82
N ARG A 64 -25.02 3.93 11.65
CA ARG A 64 -24.74 4.66 10.43
C ARG A 64 -23.35 4.28 9.94
N VAL A 65 -23.25 3.75 8.74
CA VAL A 65 -22.01 3.29 8.10
C VAL A 65 -21.74 4.15 6.89
N VAL A 66 -20.52 4.67 6.75
CA VAL A 66 -20.11 5.48 5.61
C VAL A 66 -18.97 4.79 4.87
N ILE A 67 -19.15 4.59 3.57
CA ILE A 67 -18.20 3.94 2.66
C ILE A 67 -17.69 4.99 1.67
N CYS A 68 -16.39 4.98 1.37
CA CYS A 68 -15.75 5.88 0.39
C CYS A 68 -15.20 5.07 -0.79
N PRO A 69 -15.90 5.01 -1.94
CA PRO A 69 -15.40 4.35 -3.13
C PRO A 69 -14.09 4.96 -3.66
N ASP A 70 -13.91 6.28 -3.51
CA ASP A 70 -12.71 7.00 -3.95
C ASP A 70 -11.45 6.67 -3.14
N LEU A 71 -11.60 5.93 -2.04
CA LEU A 71 -10.51 5.43 -1.19
C LEU A 71 -10.51 3.89 -1.14
N GLY A 72 -10.53 3.24 -2.30
CA GLY A 72 -10.48 1.78 -2.40
C GLY A 72 -11.70 1.07 -1.81
N GLY A 73 -12.86 1.75 -1.69
CA GLY A 73 -14.06 1.18 -1.09
C GLY A 73 -13.99 1.04 0.44
N LYS A 74 -13.17 1.84 1.10
CA LYS A 74 -12.98 1.82 2.57
C LYS A 74 -14.26 2.22 3.31
N VAL A 75 -14.59 1.52 4.39
CA VAL A 75 -15.55 2.02 5.40
C VAL A 75 -14.84 3.05 6.25
N VAL A 76 -15.22 4.32 6.14
CA VAL A 76 -14.53 5.43 6.82
C VAL A 76 -15.15 5.80 8.16
N SER A 77 -16.40 5.38 8.41
CA SER A 77 -17.13 5.70 9.64
C SER A 77 -18.14 4.61 9.98
N ILE A 78 -18.22 4.26 11.24
CA ILE A 78 -19.33 3.50 11.84
C ILE A 78 -19.75 4.20 13.12
N VAL A 79 -20.93 4.83 13.10
CA VAL A 79 -21.52 5.43 14.28
C VAL A 79 -22.49 4.44 14.93
N HIS A 80 -22.23 4.11 16.19
CA HIS A 80 -23.18 3.38 17.05
C HIS A 80 -24.21 4.36 17.60
N LYS A 81 -25.41 4.38 17.03
CA LYS A 81 -26.43 5.40 17.33
C LYS A 81 -26.93 5.37 18.78
N GLY A 82 -26.95 4.20 19.42
CA GLY A 82 -27.34 4.06 20.81
C GLY A 82 -26.49 4.90 21.77
N SER A 83 -25.21 5.00 21.53
CA SER A 83 -24.26 5.81 22.29
C SER A 83 -23.87 7.13 21.61
N GLY A 84 -24.19 7.31 20.33
CA GLY A 84 -23.76 8.46 19.53
C GLY A 84 -22.25 8.45 19.21
N LYS A 85 -21.53 7.33 19.45
CA LYS A 85 -20.08 7.25 19.30
C LYS A 85 -19.67 6.81 17.89
N GLU A 86 -18.63 7.49 17.37
CA GLU A 86 -17.84 6.97 16.26
C GLU A 86 -16.96 5.85 16.79
N VAL A 87 -16.98 4.70 16.13
CA VAL A 87 -16.27 3.50 16.58
C VAL A 87 -14.97 3.29 15.81
N LEU A 88 -14.90 3.78 14.57
CA LEU A 88 -13.69 3.69 13.76
C LEU A 88 -12.79 4.90 14.01
N TYR A 89 -11.50 4.66 13.94
CA TYR A 89 -10.52 5.74 13.95
C TYR A 89 -10.64 6.57 12.67
N ASN A 90 -10.84 7.87 12.84
CA ASN A 90 -10.85 8.84 11.76
C ASN A 90 -9.61 9.74 11.90
N PRO A 91 -8.68 9.72 10.96
CA PRO A 91 -7.44 10.51 11.03
C PRO A 91 -7.68 12.02 10.84
N GLY A 92 -8.89 12.47 10.46
CA GLY A 92 -9.23 13.87 10.19
C GLY A 92 -8.60 14.45 8.92
N VAL A 93 -7.85 13.65 8.18
CA VAL A 93 -7.14 14.01 6.95
C VAL A 93 -6.84 12.74 6.16
N ILE A 94 -6.78 12.85 4.84
CA ILE A 94 -6.24 11.77 4.01
C ILE A 94 -4.75 12.07 3.80
N LYS A 95 -3.92 11.38 4.55
CA LYS A 95 -2.47 11.53 4.49
C LYS A 95 -1.82 10.16 4.34
N PRO A 96 -1.58 9.73 3.10
CA PRO A 96 -0.95 8.43 2.85
C PRO A 96 0.44 8.36 3.48
N VAL A 97 0.73 7.22 4.12
CA VAL A 97 2.01 6.94 4.75
C VAL A 97 2.69 5.82 3.97
N ARG A 98 3.97 5.97 3.64
CA ARG A 98 4.69 4.96 2.86
C ARG A 98 5.17 3.81 3.71
N ILE A 99 4.74 2.59 3.37
CA ILE A 99 5.23 1.34 3.95
C ILE A 99 5.98 0.50 2.91
N LEU A 100 5.51 0.50 1.69
CA LEU A 100 6.03 -0.26 0.55
C LEU A 100 6.34 0.70 -0.62
N PRO A 101 7.01 0.25 -1.67
CA PRO A 101 7.47 1.13 -2.76
C PRO A 101 6.38 1.93 -3.46
N ARG A 102 5.24 1.31 -3.71
CA ARG A 102 4.17 2.00 -4.32
C ARG A 102 3.55 3.04 -3.43
N PHE A 103 3.24 2.78 -2.37
CA PHE A 103 2.55 2.57 -1.33
C PHE A 103 1.69 3.54 -0.94
N ALA A 104 0.60 3.32 -0.48
CA ALA A 104 -0.11 4.27 0.31
C ALA A 104 -0.94 3.58 1.37
N PHE A 105 -0.40 3.49 2.54
CA PHE A 105 -1.20 3.18 3.70
C PHE A 105 -1.96 4.44 4.12
N VAL A 106 -3.29 4.40 4.03
CA VAL A 106 -4.17 5.44 4.55
C VAL A 106 -4.74 4.95 5.87
N PRO A 107 -4.36 5.52 7.02
CA PRO A 107 -4.86 5.09 8.32
C PRO A 107 -6.37 5.33 8.45
N GLY A 108 -6.98 4.64 9.42
CA GLY A 108 -8.39 4.80 9.75
C GLY A 108 -9.34 3.91 8.97
N GLY A 109 -10.55 3.77 9.49
CA GLY A 109 -11.63 3.00 8.89
C GLY A 109 -11.40 1.50 8.81
N ILE A 110 -12.17 0.81 7.96
CA ILE A 110 -11.97 -0.60 7.59
C ILE A 110 -11.55 -0.66 6.14
N ALA A 111 -10.37 -1.23 5.87
CA ALA A 111 -9.83 -1.43 4.52
C ALA A 111 -9.63 -2.92 4.25
N VAL A 112 -9.93 -3.36 3.03
CA VAL A 112 -9.66 -4.73 2.57
C VAL A 112 -8.53 -4.71 1.56
N SER A 113 -7.50 -5.53 1.77
CA SER A 113 -6.37 -5.65 0.85
C SER A 113 -6.54 -6.82 -0.11
N PHE A 114 -6.11 -6.65 -1.36
CA PHE A 114 -6.05 -7.68 -2.41
C PHE A 114 -5.27 -7.12 -3.62
N PRO A 115 -4.44 -7.91 -4.32
CA PRO A 115 -4.03 -9.29 -4.04
C PRO A 115 -2.81 -9.38 -3.11
N ILE A 116 -2.34 -8.27 -2.60
CA ILE A 116 -1.20 -8.16 -1.67
C ILE A 116 -1.58 -7.36 -0.44
N SER A 117 -0.76 -7.43 0.61
CA SER A 117 -0.93 -6.60 1.81
C SER A 117 -0.96 -5.11 1.44
N HIS A 118 -1.86 -4.37 2.08
CA HIS A 118 -2.08 -2.96 1.79
C HIS A 118 -2.36 -2.73 0.30
N SER A 119 -3.54 -3.14 -0.15
CA SER A 119 -3.97 -3.08 -1.55
C SER A 119 -3.42 -1.88 -2.31
N PRO A 120 -2.90 -2.04 -3.53
CA PRO A 120 -2.37 -0.93 -4.32
C PRO A 120 -3.35 0.24 -4.51
N THR A 121 -4.65 0.01 -4.39
CA THR A 121 -5.70 1.00 -4.63
C THR A 121 -6.28 1.63 -3.35
N GLN A 122 -5.67 1.46 -2.18
CA GLN A 122 -6.19 2.02 -0.92
C GLN A 122 -6.44 3.53 -0.91
N ASN A 123 -5.77 4.27 -1.76
CA ASN A 123 -5.88 5.74 -1.90
C ASN A 123 -6.41 6.16 -3.27
N GLU A 124 -6.96 5.23 -4.03
CA GLU A 124 -7.46 5.47 -5.38
C GLU A 124 -8.91 5.01 -5.51
N PRO A 125 -9.67 5.59 -6.46
CA PRO A 125 -11.05 5.22 -6.66
C PRO A 125 -11.19 3.79 -7.19
N VAL A 126 -12.25 3.13 -6.74
CA VAL A 126 -12.75 1.86 -7.26
C VAL A 126 -14.20 2.01 -7.69
N LEU A 127 -14.70 1.03 -8.44
CA LEU A 127 -16.10 1.02 -8.87
C LEU A 127 -17.01 0.65 -7.70
N ALA A 128 -18.22 1.19 -7.68
CA ALA A 128 -19.21 0.87 -6.68
C ALA A 128 -20.60 0.63 -7.28
N ARG A 129 -21.40 -0.22 -6.64
CA ARG A 129 -22.80 -0.47 -6.95
C ARG A 129 -23.63 -0.56 -5.67
N ILE A 130 -24.80 0.07 -5.70
CA ILE A 130 -25.77 0.04 -4.61
C ILE A 130 -26.97 -0.79 -5.05
N ASP A 131 -27.26 -1.85 -4.31
CA ASP A 131 -28.44 -2.68 -4.49
C ASP A 131 -29.30 -2.60 -3.23
N ARG A 132 -30.62 -2.57 -3.40
CA ARG A 132 -31.58 -2.42 -2.30
C ARG A 132 -32.63 -3.51 -2.35
N THR A 133 -32.94 -4.05 -1.19
CA THR A 133 -34.16 -4.86 -0.94
C THR A 133 -35.03 -4.15 0.09
N PRO A 134 -36.26 -4.58 0.33
CA PRO A 134 -37.09 -3.97 1.37
C PRO A 134 -36.49 -3.97 2.77
N SER A 135 -35.62 -4.95 3.08
CA SER A 135 -35.05 -5.15 4.42
C SER A 135 -33.54 -4.92 4.53
N ARG A 136 -32.83 -4.73 3.42
CA ARG A 136 -31.35 -4.65 3.42
C ARG A 136 -30.81 -3.82 2.27
N VAL A 137 -29.75 -3.06 2.53
CA VAL A 137 -28.95 -2.36 1.54
C VAL A 137 -27.61 -3.05 1.40
N TYR A 138 -27.14 -3.17 0.16
CA TYR A 138 -25.83 -3.67 -0.21
C TYR A 138 -25.06 -2.59 -0.95
N VAL A 139 -23.85 -2.29 -0.51
CA VAL A 139 -22.89 -1.43 -1.20
C VAL A 139 -21.71 -2.30 -1.54
N THR A 140 -21.50 -2.54 -2.82
CA THR A 140 -20.39 -3.34 -3.30
C THR A 140 -19.37 -2.45 -3.96
N CYS A 141 -18.12 -2.50 -3.50
CA CYS A 141 -16.97 -1.81 -4.07
C CYS A 141 -15.97 -2.81 -4.60
N GLY A 142 -15.26 -2.49 -5.70
CA GLY A 142 -14.24 -3.36 -6.25
C GLY A 142 -13.78 -2.98 -7.64
N GLU A 143 -12.90 -3.79 -8.18
CA GLU A 143 -12.34 -3.59 -9.51
C GLU A 143 -11.76 -4.90 -10.07
N ARG A 144 -11.37 -4.84 -11.34
CA ARG A 144 -10.39 -5.74 -11.91
C ARG A 144 -9.00 -5.14 -11.64
N GLU A 145 -8.17 -5.83 -10.85
CA GLU A 145 -6.86 -5.29 -10.51
C GLU A 145 -5.84 -5.43 -11.67
N LEU A 146 -4.88 -4.49 -11.74
CA LEU A 146 -4.00 -4.34 -12.92
C LEU A 146 -2.89 -5.40 -12.99
N ARG A 147 -2.50 -6.00 -11.86
CA ARG A 147 -1.32 -6.88 -11.81
C ARG A 147 -1.56 -8.23 -12.49
N PHE A 148 -2.59 -8.93 -12.08
CA PHE A 148 -2.93 -10.27 -12.58
C PHE A 148 -4.24 -10.29 -13.37
N GLY A 149 -4.99 -9.20 -13.33
CA GLY A 149 -6.31 -9.12 -13.96
C GLY A 149 -7.38 -9.89 -13.20
N MET A 150 -7.16 -10.18 -11.92
CA MET A 150 -8.17 -10.79 -11.06
C MET A 150 -9.23 -9.77 -10.66
N HIS A 151 -10.46 -10.25 -10.44
CA HIS A 151 -11.53 -9.41 -9.90
C HIS A 151 -11.59 -9.56 -8.39
N TRP A 152 -11.78 -8.44 -7.72
CA TRP A 152 -12.18 -8.42 -6.32
C TRP A 152 -13.39 -7.52 -6.11
N SER A 153 -14.23 -7.91 -5.18
CA SER A 153 -15.39 -7.15 -4.75
C SER A 153 -15.56 -7.31 -3.24
N VAL A 154 -15.82 -6.22 -2.56
CA VAL A 154 -16.21 -6.21 -1.15
C VAL A 154 -17.60 -5.65 -1.05
N GLU A 155 -18.53 -6.46 -0.56
CA GLU A 155 -19.91 -6.12 -0.34
C GLU A 155 -20.15 -5.82 1.13
N TYR A 156 -20.49 -4.59 1.43
CA TYR A 156 -20.95 -4.17 2.74
C TYR A 156 -22.47 -4.18 2.76
N SER A 157 -23.08 -4.79 3.76
CA SER A 157 -24.53 -4.79 3.85
C SER A 157 -25.03 -4.53 5.27
N LEU A 158 -26.13 -3.81 5.35
CA LEU A 158 -26.82 -3.48 6.58
C LEU A 158 -28.30 -3.78 6.41
N GLY A 159 -28.85 -4.60 7.31
CA GLY A 159 -30.28 -4.86 7.41
C GLY A 159 -30.99 -3.89 8.36
N ALA A 160 -32.29 -3.79 8.24
CA ALA A 160 -33.12 -2.88 9.05
C ALA A 160 -32.98 -3.10 10.56
N GLY A 161 -32.75 -4.36 10.98
CA GLY A 161 -32.61 -4.71 12.40
C GLY A 161 -31.22 -5.01 12.89
N ASP A 162 -30.20 -4.89 12.00
CA ASP A 162 -28.83 -5.26 12.32
C ASP A 162 -28.18 -4.28 13.30
N ASP A 163 -27.43 -4.81 14.25
CA ASP A 163 -26.53 -4.07 15.14
C ASP A 163 -25.04 -4.35 14.81
N PHE A 164 -24.79 -4.87 13.62
CA PHE A 164 -23.49 -5.17 13.04
C PHE A 164 -23.45 -4.86 11.54
N LEU A 165 -22.27 -4.61 11.03
CA LEU A 165 -22.01 -4.51 9.60
C LEU A 165 -21.60 -5.87 9.07
N THR A 166 -22.26 -6.35 8.01
CA THR A 166 -21.83 -7.54 7.26
C THR A 166 -20.91 -7.13 6.14
N GLN A 167 -19.72 -7.74 6.07
CA GLN A 167 -18.73 -7.57 5.02
C GLN A 167 -18.53 -8.93 4.33
N ARG A 168 -18.72 -8.99 3.03
CA ARG A 168 -18.40 -10.17 2.22
C ARG A 168 -17.39 -9.80 1.16
N ALA A 169 -16.24 -10.47 1.17
CA ALA A 169 -15.24 -10.35 0.12
C ALA A 169 -15.38 -11.49 -0.89
N VAL A 170 -15.23 -11.19 -2.17
CA VAL A 170 -15.29 -12.15 -3.29
C VAL A 170 -14.11 -11.87 -4.22
N PHE A 171 -13.32 -12.92 -4.50
CA PHE A 171 -12.15 -12.88 -5.37
C PHE A 171 -12.33 -13.87 -6.50
N HIS A 172 -12.01 -13.49 -7.72
CA HIS A 172 -12.17 -14.33 -8.89
C HIS A 172 -11.01 -14.17 -9.86
N ASN A 173 -10.44 -15.28 -10.29
CA ASN A 173 -9.42 -15.32 -11.32
C ASN A 173 -10.03 -15.68 -12.69
N PRO A 174 -10.26 -14.73 -13.60
CA PRO A 174 -10.76 -15.02 -14.94
C PRO A 174 -9.66 -15.50 -15.90
N GLY A 175 -8.39 -15.50 -15.46
CA GLY A 175 -7.22 -15.82 -16.27
C GLY A 175 -7.05 -17.32 -16.52
N ARG A 176 -6.02 -17.65 -17.30
CA ARG A 176 -5.66 -19.04 -17.64
C ARG A 176 -4.53 -19.61 -16.79
N ALA A 177 -3.94 -18.81 -15.92
CA ALA A 177 -2.89 -19.19 -15.00
C ALA A 177 -3.34 -18.98 -13.56
N ALA A 178 -2.80 -19.79 -12.64
CA ALA A 178 -2.96 -19.57 -11.21
C ALA A 178 -2.10 -18.37 -10.76
N TYR A 179 -2.64 -17.53 -9.89
CA TYR A 179 -1.95 -16.35 -9.36
C TYR A 179 -1.90 -16.35 -7.83
N PRO A 180 -0.79 -15.90 -7.25
CA PRO A 180 -0.70 -15.74 -5.81
C PRO A 180 -1.57 -14.59 -5.33
N TRP A 181 -2.25 -14.78 -4.21
CA TRP A 181 -3.08 -13.77 -3.59
C TRP A 181 -3.07 -13.86 -2.08
N MET A 182 -3.41 -12.77 -1.46
CA MET A 182 -3.75 -12.66 -0.05
C MET A 182 -4.82 -11.58 0.13
N SER A 183 -5.55 -11.66 1.23
CA SER A 183 -6.50 -10.64 1.65
C SER A 183 -6.52 -10.51 3.16
N TRP A 184 -6.64 -9.28 3.63
CA TRP A 184 -6.81 -8.92 5.03
C TRP A 184 -7.77 -7.75 5.12
N SER A 185 -8.65 -7.80 6.12
CA SER A 185 -9.51 -6.71 6.53
C SER A 185 -8.88 -6.04 7.73
N ASN A 186 -8.51 -4.77 7.60
CA ASN A 186 -7.87 -3.99 8.65
C ASN A 186 -8.85 -2.95 9.18
N ALA A 187 -9.28 -3.07 10.43
CA ALA A 187 -10.12 -2.09 11.11
C ALA A 187 -9.31 -1.30 12.14
N ALA A 188 -9.21 0.00 11.92
CA ALA A 188 -8.57 0.91 12.87
C ALA A 188 -9.59 1.39 13.90
N VAL A 189 -9.27 1.24 15.19
CA VAL A 189 -10.13 1.57 16.32
C VAL A 189 -9.41 2.57 17.24
N PRO A 190 -10.02 3.71 17.61
CA PRO A 190 -9.41 4.63 18.54
C PRO A 190 -8.98 3.93 19.84
N SER A 191 -7.79 4.21 20.32
CA SER A 191 -7.24 3.59 21.52
C SER A 191 -6.84 4.61 22.59
N ALA A 192 -6.67 4.12 23.80
CA ALA A 192 -6.14 4.80 24.95
C ALA A 192 -5.38 3.77 25.82
N PRO A 193 -4.61 4.17 26.83
CA PRO A 193 -3.88 3.21 27.68
C PRO A 193 -4.75 2.13 28.33
N ASP A 194 -6.06 2.41 28.53
CA ASP A 194 -7.05 1.50 29.07
C ASP A 194 -7.81 0.66 28.02
N THR A 195 -7.41 0.73 26.76
CA THR A 195 -7.98 -0.13 25.70
C THR A 195 -7.71 -1.59 26.00
N GLU A 196 -8.74 -2.37 26.19
CA GLU A 196 -8.69 -3.80 26.48
C GLU A 196 -8.71 -4.64 25.22
N PHE A 197 -7.85 -5.68 25.17
CA PHE A 197 -7.76 -6.62 24.06
C PHE A 197 -8.54 -7.89 24.39
N HIS A 198 -9.63 -8.12 23.71
CA HIS A 198 -10.49 -9.28 23.86
C HIS A 198 -10.20 -10.28 22.74
N PHE A 199 -9.24 -11.15 22.97
CA PHE A 199 -8.79 -12.18 22.02
C PHE A 199 -8.80 -13.55 22.68
N PRO A 200 -8.97 -14.65 21.90
CA PRO A 200 -8.97 -16.00 22.46
C PRO A 200 -7.59 -16.39 22.98
N ASP A 201 -7.56 -17.38 23.86
CA ASP A 201 -6.32 -18.07 24.21
C ASP A 201 -5.76 -18.78 22.98
N GLY A 202 -4.43 -18.83 22.85
CA GLY A 202 -3.83 -19.52 21.70
C GLY A 202 -2.33 -19.32 21.54
N GLU A 203 -1.78 -20.01 20.56
CA GLU A 203 -0.40 -19.79 20.11
C GLU A 203 -0.41 -18.56 19.19
N VAL A 204 0.41 -17.58 19.55
CA VAL A 204 0.47 -16.28 18.87
C VAL A 204 1.88 -16.01 18.39
N LEU A 205 2.00 -15.57 17.15
CA LEU A 205 3.25 -15.12 16.58
C LEU A 205 3.36 -13.60 16.76
N ARG A 206 4.25 -13.17 17.65
CA ARG A 206 4.56 -11.74 17.82
C ARG A 206 5.44 -11.28 16.67
N HIS A 207 5.03 -10.22 16.02
CA HIS A 207 5.73 -9.58 14.91
C HIS A 207 6.20 -8.17 15.32
N SER A 208 7.48 -8.07 15.63
CA SER A 208 8.21 -6.81 15.83
C SER A 208 9.44 -6.82 14.92
N SER A 209 10.63 -6.61 15.44
CA SER A 209 11.91 -6.78 14.71
C SER A 209 12.21 -8.23 14.30
N ALA A 210 11.55 -9.21 14.94
CA ALA A 210 11.64 -10.64 14.61
C ALA A 210 10.32 -11.33 14.95
N LEU A 211 10.05 -12.45 14.26
CA LEU A 211 8.89 -13.28 14.56
C LEU A 211 9.23 -14.19 15.76
N LYS A 212 8.43 -14.09 16.82
CA LYS A 212 8.58 -14.93 18.04
C LYS A 212 7.24 -15.54 18.40
N SER A 213 7.23 -16.86 18.65
CA SER A 213 6.05 -17.54 19.20
C SER A 213 5.89 -17.20 20.68
N ILE A 214 4.68 -16.86 21.06
CA ILE A 214 4.27 -16.65 22.45
C ILE A 214 2.97 -17.40 22.72
N ASP A 215 2.78 -17.85 23.95
CA ASP A 215 1.53 -18.45 24.40
C ASP A 215 0.65 -17.34 24.99
N TRP A 216 -0.39 -16.97 24.26
CA TRP A 216 -1.34 -15.94 24.70
C TRP A 216 -2.42 -16.57 25.56
N LYS A 217 -2.45 -16.20 26.83
CA LYS A 217 -3.45 -16.69 27.80
C LYS A 217 -4.14 -15.54 28.50
N ARG A 218 -5.43 -15.61 28.62
CA ARG A 218 -6.24 -14.69 29.44
C ARG A 218 -5.74 -14.63 30.90
N SER A 219 -5.14 -15.72 31.39
CA SER A 219 -4.60 -15.83 32.75
C SER A 219 -3.22 -15.19 32.96
N GLY A 220 -2.57 -14.65 31.89
CA GLY A 220 -1.34 -13.89 32.05
C GLY A 220 -0.18 -14.19 31.10
N GLY A 221 -0.44 -14.67 29.88
CA GLY A 221 0.63 -14.95 28.90
C GLY A 221 0.85 -13.88 27.80
N GLY A 222 -0.05 -12.89 27.66
CA GLY A 222 0.02 -11.82 26.66
C GLY A 222 -0.43 -10.48 27.20
N PRO A 223 -0.20 -9.37 26.47
CA PRO A 223 -0.71 -8.06 26.86
C PRO A 223 -2.24 -8.07 26.85
N ARG A 224 -2.83 -7.38 27.82
CA ARG A 224 -4.29 -7.28 27.97
C ARG A 224 -4.84 -5.93 27.57
N ARG A 225 -3.99 -4.91 27.66
CA ARG A 225 -4.31 -3.52 27.41
C ARG A 225 -3.25 -2.86 26.57
N GLU A 226 -3.59 -1.75 25.97
CA GLU A 226 -2.64 -0.92 25.23
C GLU A 226 -1.46 -0.50 26.12
N SER A 227 -1.70 -0.18 27.39
CA SER A 227 -0.65 0.16 28.37
C SER A 227 0.40 -0.95 28.60
N ASP A 228 0.10 -2.19 28.26
CA ASP A 228 1.04 -3.32 28.42
C ASP A 228 2.02 -3.43 27.24
N ILE A 229 1.83 -2.65 26.18
CA ILE A 229 2.63 -2.66 24.97
C ILE A 229 3.46 -1.38 24.89
N ALA A 230 4.78 -1.52 25.06
CA ALA A 230 5.70 -0.37 25.04
C ALA A 230 6.10 0.04 23.62
N GLU A 231 6.26 -0.93 22.72
CA GLU A 231 6.76 -0.72 21.34
C GLU A 231 5.76 -1.20 20.29
N MET A 232 5.85 -0.66 19.08
CA MET A 232 5.01 -1.05 17.95
C MET A 232 5.17 -2.52 17.63
N THR A 233 4.06 -3.28 17.61
CA THR A 233 4.07 -4.71 17.42
C THR A 233 2.75 -5.24 16.88
N GLY A 234 2.84 -6.37 16.17
CA GLY A 234 1.69 -7.15 15.72
C GLY A 234 1.64 -8.52 16.38
N PHE A 235 0.45 -9.08 16.47
CA PHE A 235 0.22 -10.41 17.02
C PHE A 235 -0.68 -11.20 16.08
N PHE A 236 -0.19 -12.32 15.55
CA PHE A 236 -0.95 -13.24 14.69
C PHE A 236 -1.32 -14.50 15.47
N TRP A 237 -2.60 -14.83 15.55
CA TRP A 237 -3.08 -16.07 16.16
C TRP A 237 -2.97 -17.23 15.18
N LYS A 238 -2.15 -18.23 15.52
CA LYS A 238 -1.92 -19.42 14.67
C LYS A 238 -2.84 -20.58 15.03
N LYS A 239 -3.14 -20.78 16.31
CA LYS A 239 -4.05 -21.81 16.80
C LYS A 239 -5.14 -21.18 17.64
N LYS A 240 -6.36 -21.41 17.25
CA LYS A 240 -7.57 -20.87 17.86
C LYS A 240 -8.75 -21.77 17.55
N ASP A 241 -9.69 -21.82 18.47
CA ASP A 241 -10.94 -22.57 18.37
C ASP A 241 -12.12 -21.69 17.93
N VAL A 242 -11.98 -20.36 18.06
CA VAL A 242 -12.96 -19.37 17.64
C VAL A 242 -12.31 -18.27 16.82
N ASN A 243 -13.06 -17.68 15.89
CA ASN A 243 -12.66 -16.45 15.23
C ASN A 243 -13.62 -15.31 15.60
N ALA A 244 -13.59 -14.97 16.89
CA ALA A 244 -14.23 -13.80 17.45
C ALA A 244 -13.19 -13.06 18.31
N PHE A 245 -13.03 -11.77 18.08
CA PHE A 245 -12.05 -10.93 18.76
C PHE A 245 -12.46 -9.45 18.69
N GLY A 246 -11.85 -8.63 19.49
CA GLY A 246 -12.14 -7.20 19.46
C GLY A 246 -11.38 -6.41 20.51
N VAL A 247 -11.70 -5.12 20.55
CA VAL A 247 -11.17 -4.18 21.53
C VAL A 247 -12.30 -3.32 22.11
N PHE A 248 -12.12 -2.91 23.37
CA PHE A 248 -13.00 -1.97 24.04
C PHE A 248 -12.19 -0.97 24.84
N THR A 249 -12.52 0.31 24.73
CA THR A 249 -11.86 1.39 25.45
C THR A 249 -12.86 2.04 26.40
N ALA A 250 -12.70 1.80 27.70
CA ALA A 250 -13.65 2.26 28.71
C ALA A 250 -13.68 3.80 28.80
N SER A 251 -12.53 4.47 28.72
CA SER A 251 -12.44 5.94 28.75
C SER A 251 -13.11 6.60 27.54
N LEU A 252 -13.19 5.91 26.39
CA LEU A 252 -13.88 6.38 25.18
C LEU A 252 -15.34 5.91 25.14
N GLY A 253 -15.70 4.88 25.92
CA GLY A 253 -17.03 4.25 25.93
C GLY A 253 -17.40 3.66 24.57
N SER A 254 -16.44 3.06 23.88
CA SER A 254 -16.64 2.47 22.55
C SER A 254 -15.68 1.30 22.29
N GLY A 255 -16.09 0.39 21.42
CA GLY A 255 -15.30 -0.74 20.98
C GLY A 255 -15.82 -1.32 19.68
N LEU A 256 -15.00 -2.16 19.08
CA LEU A 256 -15.33 -2.89 17.87
C LEU A 256 -14.94 -4.35 18.04
N TYR A 257 -15.84 -5.24 17.65
CA TYR A 257 -15.58 -6.67 17.62
C TYR A 257 -15.76 -7.23 16.22
N HIS A 258 -15.05 -8.30 15.96
CA HIS A 258 -15.08 -9.04 14.72
C HIS A 258 -15.51 -10.48 14.97
N VAL A 259 -16.29 -11.03 14.06
CA VAL A 259 -16.67 -12.46 14.04
C VAL A 259 -16.58 -12.97 12.61
N ALA A 260 -16.00 -14.15 12.43
CA ALA A 260 -15.98 -14.86 11.17
C ALA A 260 -16.01 -16.38 11.35
N ASP A 261 -16.27 -17.13 10.29
CA ASP A 261 -16.11 -18.58 10.30
C ASP A 261 -14.61 -18.93 10.25
N VAL A 262 -14.13 -19.55 11.32
CA VAL A 262 -12.71 -19.92 11.49
C VAL A 262 -12.21 -20.90 10.41
N THR A 263 -13.09 -21.63 9.75
CA THR A 263 -12.73 -22.59 8.70
C THR A 263 -12.50 -21.92 7.34
N VAL A 264 -13.07 -20.74 7.13
CA VAL A 264 -13.02 -20.00 5.86
C VAL A 264 -12.20 -18.72 5.98
N ALA A 265 -12.28 -18.04 7.12
CA ALA A 265 -11.56 -16.83 7.44
C ALA A 265 -10.82 -16.99 8.77
N PRO A 266 -9.74 -17.79 8.83
CA PRO A 266 -9.01 -18.06 10.06
C PRO A 266 -8.17 -16.88 10.54
N GLY A 267 -7.94 -15.87 9.71
CA GLY A 267 -7.05 -14.75 10.01
C GLY A 267 -7.51 -13.98 11.24
N MET A 268 -6.57 -13.75 12.17
CA MET A 268 -6.78 -12.96 13.37
C MET A 268 -5.47 -12.27 13.74
N LYS A 269 -5.49 -10.93 13.81
CA LYS A 269 -4.33 -10.14 14.15
C LYS A 269 -4.72 -8.91 14.96
N LEU A 270 -3.89 -8.60 15.95
CA LEU A 270 -3.85 -7.30 16.62
C LEU A 270 -2.58 -6.57 16.17
N TRP A 271 -2.71 -5.29 15.85
CA TRP A 271 -1.60 -4.38 15.67
C TRP A 271 -1.73 -3.22 16.64
N SER A 272 -0.70 -2.97 17.42
CA SER A 272 -0.61 -1.81 18.33
C SER A 272 0.66 -1.03 18.06
N TYR A 273 0.57 0.29 18.17
CA TYR A 273 1.73 1.17 18.12
C TYR A 273 2.39 1.34 19.49
N GLY A 274 1.79 0.78 20.54
CA GLY A 274 2.28 0.88 21.91
C GLY A 274 2.11 2.27 22.51
N VAL A 275 2.50 2.39 23.79
CA VAL A 275 2.42 3.65 24.55
C VAL A 275 3.76 4.37 24.66
N GLY A 276 4.85 3.79 24.17
CA GLY A 276 6.19 4.37 24.15
C GLY A 276 6.38 5.39 23.02
N GLU A 277 7.63 5.62 22.64
CA GLU A 277 7.98 6.59 21.58
C GLU A 277 7.35 6.24 20.23
N ASP A 278 7.18 4.96 19.92
CA ASP A 278 6.57 4.48 18.68
C ASP A 278 5.10 4.87 18.54
N SER A 279 4.42 5.22 19.64
CA SER A 279 3.02 5.68 19.60
C SER A 279 2.83 6.90 18.68
N ALA A 280 3.86 7.72 18.51
CA ALA A 280 3.85 8.84 17.59
C ALA A 280 3.67 8.40 16.13
N TRP A 281 4.03 7.16 15.78
CA TRP A 281 3.86 6.60 14.45
C TRP A 281 2.39 6.53 14.04
N ALA A 282 1.49 6.22 14.98
CA ALA A 282 0.05 6.19 14.76
C ALA A 282 -0.49 7.53 14.24
N THR A 283 0.20 8.63 14.52
CA THR A 283 -0.25 9.98 14.17
C THR A 283 0.39 10.54 12.89
N LEU A 284 1.32 9.83 12.25
CA LEU A 284 1.99 10.32 11.03
C LEU A 284 1.01 10.56 9.87
N GLY A 285 -0.03 9.76 9.78
CA GLY A 285 -1.09 9.87 8.77
C GLY A 285 -2.31 10.66 9.23
N ALA A 286 -2.25 11.41 10.33
CA ALA A 286 -3.41 12.06 10.96
C ALA A 286 -3.22 13.57 11.16
N ALA A 287 -4.34 14.28 11.30
CA ALA A 287 -4.37 15.70 11.67
C ALA A 287 -4.31 15.93 13.20
N HIS A 288 -4.44 14.88 14.00
CA HIS A 288 -4.49 14.93 15.45
C HIS A 288 -3.64 13.82 16.09
N ARG A 289 -3.54 13.83 17.41
CA ARG A 289 -2.71 12.90 18.18
C ARG A 289 -3.49 11.75 18.84
N GLN A 290 -4.73 11.50 18.43
CA GLN A 290 -5.50 10.35 18.95
C GLN A 290 -4.81 9.07 18.48
N PRO A 291 -4.34 8.18 19.39
CA PRO A 291 -3.81 6.89 19.01
C PRO A 291 -4.92 5.93 18.56
N TYR A 292 -4.53 4.86 17.88
CA TYR A 292 -5.40 3.79 17.48
C TYR A 292 -4.67 2.45 17.47
N VAL A 293 -5.43 1.38 17.52
CA VAL A 293 -4.99 0.01 17.26
C VAL A 293 -5.68 -0.53 16.02
N GLU A 294 -5.14 -1.57 15.42
CA GLU A 294 -5.82 -2.28 14.34
C GLU A 294 -6.18 -3.69 14.76
N ILE A 295 -7.44 -4.05 14.58
CA ILE A 295 -7.92 -5.42 14.62
C ILE A 295 -8.13 -5.89 13.20
N GLN A 296 -7.58 -7.05 12.85
CA GLN A 296 -7.50 -7.49 11.47
C GLN A 296 -7.96 -8.93 11.34
N GLY A 297 -8.77 -9.20 10.30
CA GLY A 297 -9.30 -10.51 9.95
C GLY A 297 -9.00 -10.89 8.51
N GLY A 298 -9.39 -12.09 8.11
CA GLY A 298 -9.30 -12.53 6.71
C GLY A 298 -9.06 -14.02 6.50
N PRO A 299 -8.90 -14.45 5.25
CA PRO A 299 -8.83 -15.86 4.89
C PRO A 299 -7.46 -16.53 5.11
N LEU A 300 -6.46 -15.83 5.64
CA LEU A 300 -5.10 -16.35 5.85
C LEU A 300 -4.68 -16.22 7.31
N ASP A 301 -3.83 -17.13 7.78
CA ASP A 301 -3.31 -17.13 9.15
C ASP A 301 -2.25 -16.05 9.42
N ASP A 302 -1.57 -15.56 8.39
CA ASP A 302 -0.58 -14.48 8.48
C ASP A 302 -0.42 -13.72 7.15
N GLN A 303 0.32 -12.63 7.18
CA GLN A 303 0.54 -11.77 6.01
C GLN A 303 1.76 -12.18 5.17
N ALA A 304 2.54 -13.18 5.59
CA ALA A 304 3.66 -13.72 4.82
C ALA A 304 3.19 -14.84 3.86
N THR A 305 2.14 -15.55 4.25
CA THR A 305 1.56 -16.65 3.46
C THR A 305 0.71 -16.10 2.32
N LYS A 306 0.86 -16.68 1.13
CA LYS A 306 0.00 -16.43 -0.03
C LYS A 306 -0.65 -17.73 -0.47
N LEU A 307 -1.90 -17.65 -0.85
CA LEU A 307 -2.62 -18.74 -1.50
C LEU A 307 -2.57 -18.58 -3.01
N MET A 308 -2.80 -19.67 -3.75
CA MET A 308 -2.99 -19.60 -5.20
C MET A 308 -4.48 -19.53 -5.51
N LEU A 309 -4.87 -18.68 -6.44
CA LEU A 309 -6.20 -18.63 -7.01
C LEU A 309 -6.13 -19.24 -8.41
N GLU A 310 -6.73 -20.41 -8.56
CA GLU A 310 -6.67 -21.20 -9.80
C GLU A 310 -7.47 -20.54 -10.94
N PRO A 311 -7.20 -20.90 -12.21
CA PRO A 311 -7.99 -20.43 -13.34
C PRO A 311 -9.49 -20.65 -13.13
N ASN A 312 -10.29 -19.60 -13.33
CA ASN A 312 -11.75 -19.58 -13.14
C ASN A 312 -12.22 -19.85 -11.69
N GLU A 313 -11.31 -19.93 -10.74
CA GLU A 313 -11.67 -20.09 -9.33
C GLU A 313 -12.27 -18.80 -8.76
N THR A 314 -13.25 -19.00 -7.86
CA THR A 314 -13.85 -17.94 -7.04
C THR A 314 -13.73 -18.33 -5.58
N ARG A 315 -13.19 -17.44 -4.76
CA ARG A 315 -13.14 -17.53 -3.29
C ARG A 315 -13.97 -16.44 -2.68
N SER A 316 -14.61 -16.73 -1.56
CA SER A 316 -15.33 -15.73 -0.78
C SER A 316 -15.30 -16.06 0.71
N HIS A 317 -15.36 -15.02 1.53
CA HIS A 317 -15.57 -15.15 2.97
C HIS A 317 -16.44 -14.00 3.47
N VAL A 318 -16.98 -14.19 4.67
CA VAL A 318 -17.84 -13.22 5.33
C VAL A 318 -17.28 -12.90 6.70
N GLU A 319 -17.28 -11.62 7.03
CA GLU A 319 -16.86 -11.05 8.30
C GLU A 319 -17.96 -10.15 8.83
N PHE A 320 -18.11 -10.12 10.15
CA PHE A 320 -19.08 -9.28 10.83
C PHE A 320 -18.36 -8.33 11.77
N TRP A 321 -18.64 -7.04 11.62
CA TRP A 321 -18.10 -5.97 12.45
C TRP A 321 -19.18 -5.47 13.40
N ILE A 322 -18.94 -5.60 14.70
CA ILE A 322 -19.94 -5.35 15.75
C ILE A 322 -19.47 -4.14 16.57
N PRO A 323 -19.96 -2.93 16.28
CA PRO A 323 -19.71 -1.77 17.10
C PRO A 323 -20.49 -1.87 18.43
N THR A 324 -19.90 -1.37 19.51
CA THR A 324 -20.50 -1.49 20.84
C THR A 324 -20.10 -0.36 21.78
N ASP A 325 -20.94 -0.06 22.76
CA ASP A 325 -20.68 0.83 23.89
C ASP A 325 -20.38 0.07 25.19
N GLN A 326 -20.34 -1.27 25.14
CA GLN A 326 -20.03 -2.15 26.28
C GLN A 326 -19.04 -3.23 25.85
N PRO A 327 -18.18 -3.71 26.77
CA PRO A 327 -17.32 -4.86 26.50
C PRO A 327 -18.16 -6.12 26.22
N ARG A 328 -17.67 -6.98 25.32
CA ARG A 328 -18.33 -8.23 24.93
C ARG A 328 -17.48 -9.44 25.30
N ASP A 329 -18.14 -10.52 25.70
CA ASP A 329 -17.48 -11.83 25.81
C ASP A 329 -17.41 -12.48 24.43
N ILE A 330 -16.19 -12.64 23.92
CA ILE A 330 -15.93 -13.19 22.58
C ILE A 330 -16.41 -14.64 22.42
N TYR A 331 -16.48 -15.43 23.50
CA TYR A 331 -16.97 -16.80 23.44
C TYR A 331 -18.51 -16.89 23.43
N ALA A 332 -19.17 -15.85 23.87
CA ALA A 332 -20.63 -15.74 23.78
C ALA A 332 -21.10 -14.94 22.56
N LEU A 333 -20.14 -14.40 21.78
CA LEU A 333 -20.44 -13.51 20.68
C LEU A 333 -20.94 -14.34 19.49
N THR A 334 -22.20 -14.16 19.17
CA THR A 334 -22.85 -14.78 18.02
C THR A 334 -23.49 -13.72 17.14
N VAL A 335 -23.42 -13.91 15.84
CA VAL A 335 -24.15 -13.09 14.88
C VAL A 335 -25.38 -13.87 14.41
N ALA A 336 -26.53 -13.20 14.38
CA ALA A 336 -27.74 -13.78 13.82
C ALA A 336 -27.46 -14.22 12.37
N THR A 337 -28.00 -15.38 11.98
CA THR A 337 -27.84 -15.87 10.62
C THR A 337 -28.36 -14.84 9.62
N VAL A 338 -27.44 -14.29 8.82
CA VAL A 338 -27.76 -13.36 7.75
C VAL A 338 -28.02 -14.14 6.47
N ALA A 339 -29.18 -13.95 5.88
CA ALA A 339 -29.47 -14.46 4.55
C ALA A 339 -28.66 -13.64 3.52
N LEU A 340 -27.51 -14.17 3.13
CA LEU A 340 -26.69 -13.58 2.08
C LEU A 340 -27.30 -13.85 0.71
N ARG A 341 -27.22 -12.87 -0.20
CA ARG A 341 -27.58 -13.10 -1.60
C ARG A 341 -26.59 -14.08 -2.25
N PRO A 342 -26.96 -14.77 -3.34
CA PRO A 342 -26.05 -15.64 -4.07
C PRO A 342 -24.76 -14.90 -4.48
N ILE A 343 -23.64 -15.60 -4.53
CA ILE A 343 -22.35 -15.03 -4.98
C ILE A 343 -22.44 -14.51 -6.42
N SER A 344 -23.27 -15.16 -7.25
CA SER A 344 -23.54 -14.75 -8.64
C SER A 344 -24.11 -13.33 -8.75
N ASP A 345 -24.76 -12.84 -7.70
CA ASP A 345 -25.40 -11.52 -7.68
C ASP A 345 -24.43 -10.42 -7.22
N VAL A 346 -23.27 -10.81 -6.68
CA VAL A 346 -22.20 -9.85 -6.33
C VAL A 346 -21.53 -9.37 -7.62
N PRO A 347 -21.48 -8.06 -7.86
CA PRO A 347 -20.90 -7.52 -9.08
C PRO A 347 -19.44 -7.93 -9.25
N ARG A 348 -19.07 -8.31 -10.46
CA ARG A 348 -17.69 -8.39 -10.94
C ARG A 348 -17.43 -7.14 -11.75
N PHE A 349 -16.61 -6.28 -11.21
CA PHE A 349 -16.30 -4.99 -11.83
C PHE A 349 -15.24 -5.13 -12.92
N GLY A 350 -15.24 -4.18 -13.87
CA GLY A 350 -14.16 -3.97 -14.83
C GLY A 350 -12.98 -3.23 -14.22
N TRP A 351 -12.19 -2.60 -15.07
CA TRP A 351 -11.11 -1.70 -14.65
C TRP A 351 -11.70 -0.45 -14.00
N ALA A 352 -11.22 -0.07 -12.82
CA ALA A 352 -11.71 1.12 -12.14
C ALA A 352 -11.38 2.41 -12.89
N ARG A 353 -10.23 2.42 -13.58
CA ARG A 353 -9.77 3.54 -14.42
C ARG A 353 -9.58 3.04 -15.84
N GLU A 354 -10.66 3.05 -16.60
CA GLU A 354 -10.62 2.62 -18.01
C GLU A 354 -9.63 3.42 -18.85
N SER A 355 -9.46 4.72 -18.57
CA SER A 355 -8.48 5.58 -19.23
C SER A 355 -7.05 5.04 -19.15
N ASP A 356 -6.68 4.46 -18.02
CA ASP A 356 -5.31 3.96 -17.77
C ASP A 356 -5.00 2.69 -18.59
N VAL A 357 -6.03 1.98 -19.02
CA VAL A 357 -5.89 0.73 -19.79
C VAL A 357 -6.32 0.87 -21.25
N GLN A 358 -6.92 1.99 -21.64
CA GLN A 358 -7.50 2.19 -22.97
C GLN A 358 -6.48 1.98 -24.09
N VAL A 359 -5.29 2.57 -23.99
CA VAL A 359 -4.24 2.44 -25.01
C VAL A 359 -3.79 0.98 -25.22
N TRP A 360 -3.80 0.19 -24.15
CA TRP A 360 -3.43 -1.24 -24.22
C TRP A 360 -4.55 -2.08 -24.83
N THR A 361 -5.79 -1.71 -24.55
CA THR A 361 -6.97 -2.32 -25.19
C THR A 361 -7.00 -1.99 -26.69
N ASP A 362 -6.70 -0.76 -27.05
CA ASP A 362 -6.60 -0.31 -28.45
C ASP A 362 -5.46 -1.03 -29.19
N LEU A 363 -4.29 -1.20 -28.53
CA LEU A 363 -3.18 -1.97 -29.09
C LEU A 363 -3.58 -3.43 -29.38
N LEU A 364 -4.26 -4.08 -28.43
CA LEU A 364 -4.76 -5.46 -28.63
C LEU A 364 -5.78 -5.54 -29.78
N SER A 365 -6.71 -4.58 -29.85
CA SER A 365 -7.71 -4.51 -30.91
C SER A 365 -7.05 -4.29 -32.27
N ALA A 366 -6.13 -3.34 -32.37
CA ALA A 366 -5.37 -3.05 -33.59
C ALA A 366 -4.55 -4.26 -34.05
N HIS A 367 -3.88 -4.97 -33.11
CA HIS A 367 -3.15 -6.18 -33.43
C HIS A 367 -4.06 -7.28 -34.00
N LYS A 368 -5.24 -7.52 -33.37
CA LYS A 368 -6.21 -8.54 -33.82
C LYS A 368 -6.77 -8.24 -35.21
N THR A 369 -7.12 -7.00 -35.47
CA THR A 369 -7.75 -6.55 -36.73
C THR A 369 -6.74 -6.20 -37.82
N LYS A 370 -5.41 -6.18 -37.49
CA LYS A 370 -4.37 -5.60 -38.33
C LYS A 370 -4.69 -4.17 -38.77
N GLY A 371 -5.33 -3.44 -37.85
CA GLY A 371 -5.71 -2.06 -38.03
C GLY A 371 -4.56 -1.07 -37.84
N ARG A 372 -4.93 0.21 -37.68
CA ARG A 372 -3.94 1.26 -37.41
C ARG A 372 -3.31 1.07 -36.02
N LEU A 373 -1.99 1.05 -35.95
CA LEU A 373 -1.25 1.04 -34.69
C LEU A 373 -1.51 2.34 -33.93
N PRO A 374 -1.94 2.28 -32.65
CA PRO A 374 -2.05 3.47 -31.82
C PRO A 374 -0.65 4.05 -31.51
N ASP A 375 -0.61 5.31 -31.08
CA ASP A 375 0.62 5.91 -30.59
C ASP A 375 0.95 5.34 -29.20
N PRO A 376 2.24 5.05 -28.92
CA PRO A 376 2.64 4.61 -27.58
C PRO A 376 2.47 5.75 -26.57
N PRO A 377 2.06 5.47 -25.32
CA PRO A 377 2.02 6.48 -24.26
C PRO A 377 3.38 7.15 -24.08
N ASP A 378 3.36 8.41 -23.65
CA ASP A 378 4.58 9.05 -23.17
C ASP A 378 4.96 8.42 -21.83
N PRO A 379 6.23 8.13 -21.56
CA PRO A 379 6.68 7.64 -20.26
C PRO A 379 6.26 8.54 -19.08
N ASP A 380 6.17 9.84 -19.30
CA ASP A 380 5.77 10.82 -18.28
C ASP A 380 4.26 10.78 -17.96
N ASP A 381 3.44 10.14 -18.80
CA ASP A 381 2.02 9.88 -18.50
C ASP A 381 1.85 8.82 -17.41
N LEU A 382 2.91 8.07 -17.07
CA LEU A 382 2.95 7.01 -16.06
C LEU A 382 1.90 5.90 -16.29
N LEU A 383 1.55 5.67 -17.55
CA LEU A 383 0.61 4.63 -17.98
C LEU A 383 1.37 3.33 -18.25
N TRP A 384 1.22 2.37 -17.35
CA TRP A 384 1.90 1.08 -17.47
C TRP A 384 0.95 -0.01 -17.95
N ALA A 385 1.44 -0.89 -18.83
CA ALA A 385 0.64 -1.98 -19.37
C ALA A 385 0.28 -3.00 -18.27
N PRO A 386 -1.01 -3.37 -18.11
CA PRO A 386 -1.43 -4.36 -17.12
C PRO A 386 -0.76 -5.72 -17.35
N SER A 387 -0.10 -6.26 -16.31
CA SER A 387 0.58 -7.56 -16.41
C SER A 387 -0.38 -8.72 -16.67
N GLY A 388 -1.62 -8.62 -16.17
CA GLY A 388 -2.66 -9.63 -16.36
C GLY A 388 -3.45 -9.52 -17.67
N MET A 389 -3.10 -8.58 -18.55
CA MET A 389 -3.79 -8.45 -19.84
C MET A 389 -3.22 -9.42 -20.86
N GLU A 390 -4.00 -10.47 -21.19
CA GLU A 390 -3.59 -11.52 -22.12
C GLU A 390 -3.42 -11.00 -23.55
N GLY A 391 -2.43 -11.55 -24.27
CA GLY A 391 -2.16 -11.22 -25.67
C GLY A 391 -1.26 -10.01 -25.88
N LEU A 392 -0.89 -9.28 -24.84
CA LEU A 392 -0.04 -8.07 -24.97
C LEU A 392 1.34 -8.39 -25.53
N ALA A 393 1.97 -9.52 -25.21
CA ALA A 393 3.28 -9.87 -25.75
C ALA A 393 3.31 -9.81 -27.27
N ALA A 394 2.42 -10.55 -27.93
CA ALA A 394 2.32 -10.57 -29.39
C ALA A 394 1.93 -9.19 -29.98
N ALA A 395 1.12 -8.43 -29.25
CA ALA A 395 0.74 -7.10 -29.67
C ALA A 395 1.93 -6.11 -29.58
N PHE A 396 2.75 -6.20 -28.55
CA PHE A 396 3.99 -5.42 -28.44
C PHE A 396 5.02 -5.78 -29.53
N GLU A 397 5.23 -7.07 -29.80
CA GLU A 397 6.12 -7.51 -30.87
C GLU A 397 5.65 -6.98 -32.23
N TRP A 398 4.36 -7.06 -32.49
CA TRP A 398 3.76 -6.49 -33.69
C TRP A 398 3.93 -4.95 -33.73
N ALA A 399 3.71 -4.25 -32.61
CA ALA A 399 3.89 -2.81 -32.53
C ALA A 399 5.35 -2.40 -32.83
N ILE A 400 6.32 -3.07 -32.24
CA ILE A 400 7.75 -2.81 -32.49
C ILE A 400 8.11 -3.04 -33.97
N ALA A 401 7.56 -4.08 -34.61
CA ALA A 401 7.80 -4.39 -36.00
C ALA A 401 7.12 -3.41 -36.98
N SER A 402 6.01 -2.80 -36.56
CA SER A 402 5.15 -1.97 -37.41
C SER A 402 5.32 -0.46 -37.17
N ALA A 403 5.91 -0.07 -36.02
CA ALA A 403 6.01 1.32 -35.61
C ALA A 403 7.03 2.11 -36.46
N PRO A 404 6.79 3.40 -36.71
CA PRO A 404 7.79 4.29 -37.29
C PRO A 404 8.99 4.45 -36.33
N HIS A 405 10.15 4.82 -36.88
CA HIS A 405 11.39 4.98 -36.10
C HIS A 405 11.24 5.95 -34.91
N THR A 406 10.33 6.91 -34.99
CA THR A 406 10.07 7.88 -33.91
C THR A 406 9.30 7.30 -32.73
N ALA A 407 8.61 6.18 -32.91
CA ALA A 407 7.75 5.56 -31.89
C ALA A 407 8.27 4.20 -31.38
N VAL A 408 9.14 3.54 -32.16
CA VAL A 408 9.57 2.16 -31.85
C VAL A 408 10.24 2.03 -30.49
N ASP A 409 11.03 3.02 -30.06
CA ASP A 409 11.74 2.98 -28.79
C ASP A 409 10.81 3.16 -27.58
N ARG A 410 9.71 3.90 -27.71
CA ARG A 410 8.67 3.96 -26.68
C ARG A 410 7.94 2.61 -26.55
N TRP A 411 7.62 1.93 -27.66
CA TRP A 411 7.08 0.57 -27.62
C TRP A 411 8.03 -0.42 -26.98
N ARG A 412 9.34 -0.34 -27.27
CA ARG A 412 10.35 -1.16 -26.59
C ARG A 412 10.40 -0.91 -25.09
N PHE A 413 10.31 0.35 -24.68
CA PHE A 413 10.28 0.72 -23.27
C PHE A 413 9.08 0.09 -22.54
N HIS A 414 7.87 0.26 -23.07
CA HIS A 414 6.68 -0.30 -22.45
C HIS A 414 6.68 -1.83 -22.46
N TYR A 415 7.16 -2.45 -23.53
CA TYR A 415 7.29 -3.92 -23.58
C TYR A 415 8.34 -4.42 -22.60
N GLY A 416 9.49 -3.78 -22.53
CA GLY A 416 10.54 -4.11 -21.56
C GLY A 416 10.07 -3.96 -20.11
N ALA A 417 9.34 -2.88 -19.80
CA ALA A 417 8.75 -2.66 -18.49
C ALA A 417 7.71 -3.75 -18.14
N TRP A 418 6.86 -4.12 -19.11
CA TRP A 418 5.87 -5.18 -18.94
C TRP A 418 6.51 -6.55 -18.71
N LEU A 419 7.57 -6.91 -19.46
CA LEU A 419 8.33 -8.15 -19.27
C LEU A 419 9.01 -8.17 -17.89
N ALA A 420 9.66 -7.08 -17.50
CA ALA A 420 10.30 -6.95 -16.19
C ALA A 420 9.30 -7.10 -15.04
N GLY A 421 8.12 -6.47 -15.15
CA GLY A 421 7.03 -6.60 -14.17
C GLY A 421 6.46 -8.01 -14.04
N ARG A 422 6.69 -8.87 -15.01
CA ARG A 422 6.36 -10.30 -15.01
C ARG A 422 7.52 -11.20 -14.57
N GLY A 423 8.64 -10.62 -14.15
CA GLY A 423 9.84 -11.35 -13.76
C GLY A 423 10.67 -11.89 -14.94
N GLN A 424 10.35 -11.53 -16.19
CA GLN A 424 11.03 -11.97 -17.40
C GLN A 424 12.21 -11.02 -17.70
N ARG A 425 13.20 -10.94 -16.80
CA ARG A 425 14.28 -9.94 -16.84
C ARG A 425 15.19 -10.08 -18.06
N GLU A 426 15.54 -11.28 -18.46
CA GLU A 426 16.36 -11.53 -19.65
C GLU A 426 15.70 -11.02 -20.93
N ASP A 427 14.41 -11.31 -21.10
CA ASP A 427 13.64 -10.83 -22.25
C ASP A 427 13.49 -9.30 -22.21
N ALA A 428 13.25 -8.73 -21.03
CA ALA A 428 13.20 -7.28 -20.84
C ALA A 428 14.53 -6.62 -21.24
N THR A 429 15.65 -7.14 -20.78
CA THR A 429 17.00 -6.68 -21.14
C THR A 429 17.23 -6.74 -22.65
N ARG A 430 16.85 -7.83 -23.29
CA ARG A 430 16.98 -8.00 -24.74
C ARG A 430 16.15 -6.98 -25.54
N VAL A 431 14.93 -6.69 -25.09
CA VAL A 431 14.03 -5.72 -25.74
C VAL A 431 14.49 -4.28 -25.54
N LEU A 432 15.00 -3.94 -24.35
CA LEU A 432 15.44 -2.59 -23.98
C LEU A 432 16.80 -2.22 -24.61
N SER A 433 17.72 -3.18 -24.75
CA SER A 433 19.10 -2.94 -25.18
C SER A 433 19.24 -2.13 -26.49
N PRO A 434 18.45 -2.33 -27.55
CA PRO A 434 18.57 -1.55 -28.78
C PRO A 434 17.91 -0.16 -28.70
N SER A 435 17.18 0.15 -27.63
CA SER A 435 16.49 1.44 -27.48
C SER A 435 17.48 2.58 -27.23
N LYS A 436 17.22 3.73 -27.85
CA LYS A 436 17.96 4.98 -27.59
C LYS A 436 17.21 5.90 -26.62
N LEU A 437 16.03 5.52 -26.17
CA LEU A 437 15.22 6.30 -25.25
C LEU A 437 15.86 6.29 -23.85
N GLY A 438 16.04 7.46 -23.25
CA GLY A 438 16.74 7.60 -21.96
C GLY A 438 16.10 6.80 -20.82
N VAL A 439 14.77 6.81 -20.71
CA VAL A 439 14.04 6.01 -19.69
C VAL A 439 14.19 4.50 -19.91
N ALA A 440 14.28 4.05 -21.16
CA ALA A 440 14.55 2.65 -21.47
C ALA A 440 15.96 2.24 -21.04
N GLN A 441 16.95 3.11 -21.26
CA GLN A 441 18.33 2.88 -20.83
C GLN A 441 18.46 2.92 -19.30
N ALA A 442 17.69 3.77 -18.61
CA ALA A 442 17.65 3.79 -17.14
C ALA A 442 17.04 2.51 -16.56
N LEU A 443 15.92 2.03 -17.13
CA LEU A 443 15.33 0.75 -16.73
C LEU A 443 16.28 -0.42 -17.03
N LEU A 444 16.94 -0.42 -18.19
CA LEU A 444 17.95 -1.41 -18.55
C LEU A 444 19.11 -1.42 -17.54
N ALA A 445 19.63 -0.24 -17.18
CA ALA A 445 20.70 -0.12 -16.19
C ALA A 445 20.31 -0.75 -14.85
N ARG A 446 19.08 -0.51 -14.42
CA ARG A 446 18.51 -1.11 -13.20
C ARG A 446 18.46 -2.63 -13.26
N LEU A 447 17.95 -3.19 -14.36
CA LEU A 447 17.87 -4.65 -14.54
C LEU A 447 19.26 -5.29 -14.56
N LEU A 448 20.21 -4.72 -15.32
CA LEU A 448 21.58 -5.19 -15.37
C LEU A 448 22.27 -5.16 -14.00
N ARG A 449 22.04 -4.09 -13.21
CA ARG A 449 22.55 -4.00 -11.85
C ARG A 449 22.00 -5.10 -10.95
N LEU A 450 20.69 -5.38 -11.05
CA LEU A 450 20.04 -6.46 -10.27
C LEU A 450 20.56 -7.85 -10.65
N ASP A 451 20.99 -8.01 -11.90
CA ASP A 451 21.61 -9.25 -12.38
C ASP A 451 23.14 -9.30 -12.14
N GLY A 452 23.71 -8.26 -11.50
CA GLY A 452 25.14 -8.18 -11.15
C GLY A 452 26.05 -7.65 -12.26
N ASP A 453 25.53 -7.27 -13.44
CA ASP A 453 26.30 -6.64 -14.53
C ASP A 453 26.48 -5.13 -14.28
N VAL A 454 27.41 -4.81 -13.37
CA VAL A 454 27.73 -3.43 -12.98
C VAL A 454 28.24 -2.61 -14.17
N GLU A 455 29.09 -3.19 -15.02
CA GLU A 455 29.64 -2.49 -16.16
C GLU A 455 28.61 -2.28 -17.27
N GLY A 456 27.72 -3.23 -17.49
CA GLY A 456 26.58 -3.05 -18.38
C GLY A 456 25.67 -1.93 -17.90
N ALA A 457 25.35 -1.90 -16.59
CA ALA A 457 24.55 -0.84 -15.98
C ALA A 457 25.22 0.54 -16.13
N ARG A 458 26.54 0.65 -15.92
CA ARG A 458 27.29 1.90 -16.14
C ARG A 458 27.20 2.38 -17.59
N ARG A 459 27.35 1.47 -18.56
CA ARG A 459 27.23 1.81 -20.01
C ARG A 459 25.81 2.30 -20.31
N ALA A 460 24.79 1.64 -19.78
CA ALA A 460 23.39 2.04 -20.00
C ALA A 460 23.10 3.44 -19.43
N PHE A 461 23.48 3.75 -18.19
CA PHE A 461 23.39 5.10 -17.64
C PHE A 461 24.20 6.12 -18.45
N GLY A 462 25.41 5.77 -18.90
CA GLY A 462 26.26 6.62 -19.71
C GLY A 462 25.70 6.91 -21.11
N SER A 463 24.71 6.14 -21.58
CA SER A 463 24.07 6.35 -22.89
C SER A 463 22.89 7.35 -22.84
N ILE A 464 22.39 7.71 -21.66
CA ILE A 464 21.32 8.70 -21.49
C ILE A 464 21.83 10.06 -21.93
N ARG A 465 21.14 10.71 -22.89
CA ARG A 465 21.53 12.01 -23.46
C ARG A 465 20.59 13.14 -23.05
N ASP A 466 19.39 12.82 -22.61
CA ASP A 466 18.41 13.79 -22.16
C ASP A 466 18.87 14.44 -20.86
N ALA A 467 19.12 15.76 -20.88
CA ALA A 467 19.61 16.50 -19.73
C ALA A 467 18.60 16.54 -18.58
N THR A 468 17.30 16.63 -18.90
CA THR A 468 16.22 16.63 -17.89
C THR A 468 16.20 15.28 -17.15
N LEU A 469 16.32 14.20 -17.90
CA LEU A 469 16.36 12.86 -17.30
C LEU A 469 17.67 12.62 -16.53
N GLN A 470 18.82 13.12 -17.02
CA GLN A 470 20.09 13.03 -16.30
C GLN A 470 20.05 13.74 -14.94
N SER A 471 19.33 14.86 -14.83
CA SER A 471 19.15 15.60 -13.59
C SER A 471 17.98 15.08 -12.73
N HIS A 472 17.18 14.13 -13.25
CA HIS A 472 16.05 13.59 -12.50
C HIS A 472 16.54 12.89 -11.22
N PRO A 473 15.99 13.24 -10.02
CA PRO A 473 16.50 12.75 -8.74
C PRO A 473 16.60 11.23 -8.61
N GLN A 474 15.67 10.48 -9.21
CA GLN A 474 15.70 9.02 -9.24
C GLN A 474 16.94 8.50 -9.99
N ILE A 475 17.26 9.08 -11.15
CA ILE A 475 18.42 8.69 -11.97
C ILE A 475 19.72 9.08 -11.26
N VAL A 476 19.77 10.29 -10.71
CA VAL A 476 20.94 10.79 -9.97
C VAL A 476 21.26 9.86 -8.79
N ALA A 477 20.26 9.54 -8.00
CA ALA A 477 20.44 8.69 -6.82
C ALA A 477 20.87 7.27 -7.20
N GLU A 478 20.21 6.67 -8.18
CA GLU A 478 20.48 5.28 -8.57
C GLU A 478 21.85 5.12 -9.23
N ARG A 479 22.24 6.07 -10.08
CA ARG A 479 23.57 6.08 -10.70
C ARG A 479 24.69 6.27 -9.66
N ASP A 480 24.51 7.18 -8.69
CA ASP A 480 25.48 7.34 -7.62
C ASP A 480 25.60 6.08 -6.76
N ASP A 481 24.48 5.42 -6.43
CA ASP A 481 24.52 4.17 -5.67
C ASP A 481 25.27 3.06 -6.44
N LEU A 482 25.03 2.93 -7.74
CA LEU A 482 25.76 2.00 -8.60
C LEU A 482 27.27 2.27 -8.56
N LEU A 483 27.69 3.53 -8.72
CA LEU A 483 29.09 3.93 -8.67
C LEU A 483 29.70 3.68 -7.27
N ARG A 484 28.96 3.95 -6.21
CA ARG A 484 29.40 3.66 -4.84
C ARG A 484 29.69 2.18 -4.64
N ARG A 485 28.81 1.31 -5.11
CA ARG A 485 28.99 -0.16 -5.01
C ARG A 485 30.18 -0.67 -5.84
N ALA A 486 30.57 0.05 -6.90
CA ALA A 486 31.77 -0.24 -7.67
C ALA A 486 33.08 0.12 -6.95
N GLY A 487 33.01 0.77 -5.79
CA GLY A 487 34.12 0.98 -4.87
C GLY A 487 34.73 2.37 -4.88
N HIS A 488 35.70 2.61 -3.98
CA HIS A 488 36.30 3.93 -3.73
C HIS A 488 36.96 4.57 -4.95
N ALA A 489 37.41 3.80 -5.94
CA ALA A 489 37.97 4.33 -7.17
C ALA A 489 37.01 5.23 -7.96
N THR A 490 35.70 5.14 -7.68
CA THR A 490 34.64 5.92 -8.34
C THR A 490 34.35 7.27 -7.68
N ILE A 491 34.98 7.60 -6.52
CA ILE A 491 34.75 8.84 -5.79
C ILE A 491 34.85 10.10 -6.68
N PRO A 492 35.91 10.27 -7.54
CA PRO A 492 35.98 11.44 -8.39
C PRO A 492 34.86 11.52 -9.45
N GLU A 493 34.39 10.36 -9.94
CA GLU A 493 33.28 10.30 -10.89
C GLU A 493 31.96 10.65 -10.20
N ARG A 494 31.73 10.13 -8.99
CA ARG A 494 30.56 10.43 -8.17
C ARG A 494 30.50 11.92 -7.80
N GLU A 495 31.64 12.49 -7.40
CA GLU A 495 31.72 13.91 -7.05
C GLU A 495 31.35 14.80 -8.23
N ARG A 496 31.94 14.55 -9.41
CA ARG A 496 31.59 15.26 -10.64
C ARG A 496 30.11 15.11 -10.97
N TRP A 497 29.58 13.90 -10.95
CA TRP A 497 28.19 13.61 -11.26
C TRP A 497 27.22 14.31 -10.32
N LEU A 498 27.44 14.25 -9.02
CA LEU A 498 26.58 14.90 -8.02
C LEU A 498 26.70 16.43 -8.03
N ASN A 499 27.82 16.98 -8.50
CA ASN A 499 27.98 18.43 -8.67
C ASN A 499 27.32 18.94 -9.97
N GLU A 500 27.32 18.12 -11.02
CA GLU A 500 26.64 18.44 -12.29
C GLU A 500 25.12 18.20 -12.21
N ALA A 501 24.67 17.32 -11.33
CA ALA A 501 23.25 17.16 -11.05
C ALA A 501 22.69 18.47 -10.51
N ASP A 502 21.56 18.89 -11.06
CA ASP A 502 20.85 20.09 -10.65
C ASP A 502 20.96 20.28 -9.12
N PRO A 503 21.23 21.50 -8.62
CA PRO A 503 21.26 21.81 -7.19
C PRO A 503 19.92 21.60 -6.47
N SER A 504 19.00 20.84 -7.06
CA SER A 504 17.72 20.52 -6.47
C SER A 504 17.93 20.08 -5.02
N GLU A 505 17.19 20.69 -4.13
CA GLU A 505 17.08 20.32 -2.72
C GLU A 505 16.33 18.99 -2.54
N ASP A 506 16.24 18.16 -3.59
CA ASP A 506 15.60 16.85 -3.50
C ASP A 506 16.37 15.99 -2.51
N GLU A 507 15.67 15.52 -1.52
CA GLU A 507 16.23 14.76 -0.40
C GLU A 507 17.00 13.51 -0.84
N ARG A 508 16.63 12.90 -1.98
CA ARG A 508 17.36 11.76 -2.57
C ARG A 508 18.76 12.16 -3.03
N VAL A 509 18.89 13.35 -3.60
CA VAL A 509 20.19 13.89 -4.07
C VAL A 509 21.04 14.33 -2.86
N VAL A 510 20.43 15.01 -1.89
CA VAL A 510 21.10 15.42 -0.64
C VAL A 510 21.64 14.21 0.11
N GLU A 511 20.86 13.15 0.26
CA GLU A 511 21.27 11.88 0.82
C GLU A 511 22.56 11.35 0.17
N ARG A 512 22.61 11.36 -1.16
CA ARG A 512 23.77 10.85 -1.90
C ARG A 512 25.01 11.74 -1.74
N ARG A 513 24.84 13.06 -1.64
CA ARG A 513 25.92 14.00 -1.34
C ARG A 513 26.48 13.79 0.06
N VAL A 514 25.62 13.60 1.06
CA VAL A 514 26.03 13.27 2.43
C VAL A 514 26.82 11.97 2.44
N GLN A 515 26.31 10.92 1.76
CA GLN A 515 26.98 9.63 1.67
C GLN A 515 28.35 9.75 0.97
N LEU A 516 28.46 10.55 -0.07
CA LEU A 516 29.76 10.81 -0.73
C LEU A 516 30.76 11.45 0.23
N LEU A 517 30.34 12.43 1.02
CA LEU A 517 31.21 13.08 2.01
C LEU A 517 31.65 12.09 3.11
N ILE A 518 30.76 11.19 3.53
CA ILE A 518 31.11 10.10 4.47
C ILE A 518 32.16 9.18 3.84
N ASP A 519 31.97 8.77 2.60
CA ASP A 519 32.90 7.88 1.89
C ASP A 519 34.26 8.54 1.62
N LYS A 520 34.33 9.87 1.55
CA LYS A 520 35.55 10.68 1.48
C LYS A 520 36.23 10.89 2.83
N GLY A 521 35.57 10.54 3.94
CA GLY A 521 36.05 10.84 5.30
C GLY A 521 35.83 12.30 5.75
N GLU A 522 35.09 13.10 4.99
CA GLU A 522 34.77 14.50 5.30
C GLU A 522 33.56 14.60 6.26
N LEU A 523 33.65 13.89 7.40
CA LEU A 523 32.53 13.60 8.28
C LEU A 523 31.83 14.86 8.83
N ARG A 524 32.59 15.89 9.18
CA ARG A 524 32.00 17.15 9.69
C ARG A 524 31.17 17.87 8.64
N LYS A 525 31.69 17.94 7.39
CA LYS A 525 30.93 18.52 6.28
C LYS A 525 29.67 17.69 5.95
N ALA A 526 29.77 16.37 6.04
CA ALA A 526 28.63 15.47 5.87
C ALA A 526 27.53 15.79 6.92
N LYS A 527 27.92 15.97 8.17
CA LYS A 527 27.01 16.33 9.25
C LYS A 527 26.38 17.71 9.06
N GLU A 528 27.18 18.71 8.69
CA GLU A 528 26.70 20.06 8.38
C GLU A 528 25.68 20.04 7.21
N LEU A 529 26.00 19.34 6.12
CA LEU A 529 25.09 19.19 5.00
C LEU A 529 23.78 18.48 5.41
N LEU A 530 23.88 17.39 6.17
CA LEU A 530 22.70 16.67 6.65
C LEU A 530 21.78 17.54 7.50
N LEU A 531 22.35 18.41 8.34
CA LEU A 531 21.59 19.32 9.21
C LEU A 531 21.04 20.55 8.47
N SER A 532 21.58 20.91 7.32
CA SER A 532 21.18 22.10 6.56
C SER A 532 19.89 21.93 5.75
N VAL A 533 19.46 20.71 5.50
CA VAL A 533 18.27 20.41 4.68
C VAL A 533 17.28 19.58 5.50
N PRO A 534 16.09 20.10 5.79
CA PRO A 534 15.06 19.31 6.46
C PRO A 534 14.50 18.23 5.54
N PHE A 535 14.49 16.98 6.01
CA PHE A 535 13.88 15.87 5.30
C PHE A 535 12.39 15.84 5.61
N GLN A 536 11.57 16.24 4.67
CA GLN A 536 10.11 16.31 4.83
C GLN A 536 9.39 15.10 4.23
N LYS A 537 10.02 14.41 3.27
CA LYS A 537 9.49 13.20 2.65
C LYS A 537 9.69 12.02 3.60
N ILE A 538 8.62 11.30 3.91
CA ILE A 538 8.61 10.28 4.98
C ILE A 538 9.68 9.22 4.78
N HIS A 539 9.85 8.70 3.58
CA HIS A 539 10.81 7.63 3.31
C HIS A 539 12.28 8.10 3.32
N GLN A 540 12.58 9.34 2.95
CA GLN A 540 13.93 9.89 3.08
C GLN A 540 14.30 10.16 4.54
N ARG A 541 13.34 10.39 5.41
CA ARG A 541 13.59 10.53 6.85
C ARG A 541 14.24 9.29 7.45
N TYR A 542 13.87 8.08 7.00
CA TYR A 542 14.54 6.87 7.44
C TYR A 542 16.01 6.84 7.04
N VAL A 543 16.32 7.13 5.79
CA VAL A 543 17.70 7.18 5.30
C VAL A 543 18.50 8.24 6.03
N ARG A 544 17.89 9.40 6.29
CA ARG A 544 18.49 10.45 7.12
C ARG A 544 18.88 9.93 8.50
N THR A 545 18.01 9.18 9.15
CA THR A 545 18.31 8.59 10.47
C THR A 545 19.47 7.61 10.40
N MET A 546 19.55 6.78 9.37
CA MET A 546 20.70 5.92 9.13
C MET A 546 21.99 6.71 8.96
N LEU A 547 21.97 7.77 8.14
CA LEU A 547 23.13 8.64 7.92
C LEU A 547 23.56 9.35 9.20
N TRP A 548 22.59 9.82 10.01
CA TRP A 548 22.86 10.44 11.30
C TRP A 548 23.56 9.47 12.25
N ASN A 549 23.05 8.26 12.39
CA ASN A 549 23.63 7.23 13.23
C ASN A 549 25.05 6.85 12.76
N GLU A 550 25.24 6.66 11.45
CA GLU A 550 26.56 6.39 10.86
C GLU A 550 27.56 7.51 11.13
N LEU A 551 27.12 8.77 11.03
CA LEU A 551 27.96 9.94 11.33
C LEU A 551 28.33 10.02 12.81
N CYS A 552 27.38 9.81 13.71
CA CYS A 552 27.66 9.79 15.15
C CYS A 552 28.67 8.71 15.50
N GLU A 553 28.51 7.49 14.98
CA GLU A 553 29.44 6.40 15.19
C GLU A 553 30.86 6.74 14.69
N LYS A 554 30.96 7.21 13.44
CA LYS A 554 32.26 7.53 12.84
C LYS A 554 32.96 8.75 13.48
N LEU A 555 32.21 9.69 14.02
CA LEU A 555 32.73 10.85 14.74
C LEU A 555 33.03 10.53 16.23
N HIS A 556 32.68 9.33 16.70
CA HIS A 556 32.75 8.93 18.10
C HIS A 556 31.96 9.86 19.03
N GLU A 557 30.86 10.40 18.52
CA GLU A 557 29.94 11.23 19.29
C GLU A 557 28.83 10.37 19.89
N PRO A 558 28.25 10.75 21.05
CA PRO A 558 27.06 10.07 21.54
C PRO A 558 25.96 10.12 20.47
N CYS A 559 25.36 8.96 20.18
CA CYS A 559 24.24 8.88 19.25
C CYS A 559 23.01 9.50 19.95
N ALA A 560 22.91 10.82 19.88
CA ALA A 560 21.76 11.56 20.37
C ALA A 560 20.54 11.26 19.46
N PRO A 561 19.31 11.45 19.95
CA PRO A 561 18.14 11.43 19.08
C PRO A 561 18.33 12.33 17.88
N VAL A 562 17.77 11.95 16.74
CA VAL A 562 17.83 12.78 15.53
C VAL A 562 17.28 14.17 15.85
N PRO A 563 18.00 15.26 15.54
CA PRO A 563 17.54 16.61 15.83
C PRO A 563 16.15 16.89 15.21
N PRO A 564 15.25 17.56 15.94
CA PRO A 564 13.91 17.87 15.44
C PRO A 564 13.90 18.64 14.12
N GLU A 565 14.93 19.43 13.86
CA GLU A 565 15.11 20.20 12.62
C GLU A 565 15.18 19.32 11.38
N LEU A 566 15.66 18.08 11.52
CA LEU A 566 15.69 17.09 10.46
C LEU A 566 14.32 16.43 10.22
N GLY A 567 13.32 16.76 11.00
CA GLY A 567 11.98 16.19 10.95
C GLY A 567 11.86 14.88 11.71
N GLU A 568 10.63 14.46 11.98
CA GLU A 568 10.35 13.21 12.69
C GLU A 568 10.60 11.99 11.80
N ASP A 569 11.24 10.98 12.35
CA ASP A 569 11.36 9.67 11.73
C ASP A 569 10.93 8.58 12.71
N ARG A 570 9.90 7.87 12.34
CA ARG A 570 9.36 6.74 13.09
C ARG A 570 9.29 5.47 12.23
N LEU A 571 9.88 5.50 11.03
CA LEU A 571 9.83 4.37 10.08
C LEU A 571 11.00 3.38 10.27
N ALA A 572 11.94 3.66 11.15
CA ALA A 572 13.12 2.82 11.39
C ALA A 572 12.77 1.36 11.74
N VAL A 573 11.60 1.11 12.33
CA VAL A 573 11.12 -0.22 12.70
C VAL A 573 10.86 -1.11 11.48
N PHE A 574 10.47 -0.54 10.35
CA PHE A 574 10.14 -1.29 9.12
C PHE A 574 11.31 -1.43 8.15
N GLY A 575 12.44 -0.86 8.46
CA GLY A 575 13.58 -0.80 7.55
C GLY A 575 13.39 0.26 6.44
N ALA A 576 14.50 0.69 5.85
CA ALA A 576 14.47 1.56 4.69
C ALA A 576 14.06 0.76 3.47
N TYR A 577 12.98 1.15 2.84
CA TYR A 577 12.75 0.77 1.48
C TYR A 577 13.43 1.78 0.56
N ARG A 578 14.41 1.32 -0.19
CA ARG A 578 15.04 2.10 -1.24
C ARG A 578 14.52 1.62 -2.60
N GLU A 579 14.13 2.54 -3.47
CA GLU A 579 13.53 2.23 -4.77
C GLU A 579 14.40 1.34 -5.67
N PHE A 580 15.68 1.30 -5.39
CA PHE A 580 16.69 0.63 -6.20
C PHE A 580 17.50 -0.44 -5.43
N GLU A 581 17.06 -0.83 -4.23
CA GLU A 581 17.65 -1.95 -3.44
C GLU A 581 17.00 -3.30 -3.67
#